data_c98981b80c679121dd050997e1fceec7
#
_entry.id   c98981b80c679121dd050997e1fceec7
#
_cell.length_a   1.000
_cell.length_b   1.000
_cell.length_c   1.000
_cell.angle_alpha   90.00
_cell.angle_beta   90.00
_cell.angle_gamma   90.00
#
_symmetry.space_group_name_H-M   'P 1'
#
loop_
_entity.id
_entity.type
_entity.pdbx_description
1 polymer ?
#
loop_
_entity_poly.entity_id
_entity_poly.type
_entity_poly.pdbx_seq_one_letter_code
_entity_poly.pdbx_strand_id
1 'polypeptide(L)'
;YAGVSNFCGWQLAKAATWQLASPGVRTRLASTQMEYSLLQRGVEREVLPAALDLGVGLLPSSPLGRGVLTGKYRTGTPADSRGASELLAPFVEPYLDDPASRIVDAVATAADGLATTALQVALAWVRDRPGVVAPIVGARNAQQLTEALSVEALSLPDEICQALDDVSAPVHRYPDQDWSTL
;
A
#
# COMPACT_ATOMS: atom_id res chain seq x y z
N TYR A 1 21.25 -6.53 8.80
CA TYR A 1 20.20 -5.54 8.56
C TYR A 1 19.05 -5.79 9.54
N ALA A 2 18.39 -4.72 9.99
CA ALA A 2 17.22 -4.80 10.86
C ALA A 2 16.08 -3.97 10.25
N GLY A 3 14.86 -4.38 10.51
CA GLY A 3 13.64 -3.66 10.13
C GLY A 3 12.61 -3.72 11.23
N VAL A 4 11.57 -2.91 11.12
CA VAL A 4 10.43 -2.90 12.03
C VAL A 4 9.14 -3.17 11.26
N SER A 5 8.08 -3.55 11.95
CA SER A 5 6.78 -3.77 11.34
C SER A 5 5.69 -3.17 12.21
N ASN A 6 4.73 -2.49 11.57
CA ASN A 6 3.56 -1.86 12.21
C ASN A 6 3.92 -0.86 13.33
N PHE A 7 5.03 -0.14 13.18
CA PHE A 7 5.38 0.98 14.05
C PHE A 7 4.67 2.26 13.59
N CYS A 8 4.13 3.02 14.53
CA CYS A 8 3.70 4.39 14.26
C CYS A 8 4.91 5.27 13.91
N GLY A 9 4.69 6.45 13.28
CA GLY A 9 5.76 7.36 12.89
C GLY A 9 6.68 7.74 14.06
N TRP A 10 6.12 8.08 15.23
CA TRP A 10 6.92 8.39 16.42
C TRP A 10 7.75 7.21 16.95
N GLN A 11 7.24 5.97 16.83
CA GLN A 11 7.97 4.77 17.24
C GLN A 11 9.15 4.51 16.30
N LEU A 12 8.92 4.64 14.98
CA LEU A 12 9.95 4.52 13.96
C LEU A 12 11.05 5.56 14.18
N ALA A 13 10.67 6.83 14.34
CA ALA A 13 11.60 7.91 14.58
C ALA A 13 12.42 7.69 15.86
N LYS A 14 11.77 7.30 16.95
CA LYS A 14 12.45 7.02 18.22
C LYS A 14 13.43 5.85 18.10
N ALA A 15 13.03 4.74 17.47
CA ALA A 15 13.88 3.56 17.32
C ALA A 15 15.11 3.86 16.46
N ALA A 16 14.94 4.52 15.31
CA ALA A 16 16.03 4.87 14.42
C ALA A 16 16.99 5.89 15.05
N THR A 17 16.47 6.91 15.71
CA THR A 17 17.29 7.91 16.40
C THR A 17 18.10 7.29 17.55
N TRP A 18 17.49 6.37 18.32
CA TRP A 18 18.20 5.65 19.38
C TRP A 18 19.36 4.80 18.84
N GLN A 19 19.17 4.12 17.73
CA GLN A 19 20.21 3.36 17.08
C GLN A 19 21.38 4.25 16.61
N LEU A 20 21.07 5.40 16.05
CA LEU A 20 22.09 6.36 15.60
C LEU A 20 22.88 6.99 16.76
N ALA A 21 22.20 7.26 17.89
CA ALA A 21 22.79 7.90 19.05
C ALA A 21 23.52 6.94 19.99
N SER A 22 23.27 5.62 19.90
CA SER A 22 23.83 4.63 20.84
C SER A 22 25.28 4.30 20.48
N PRO A 23 26.22 4.50 21.42
CA PRO A 23 27.63 4.14 21.18
C PRO A 23 27.79 2.65 20.87
N GLY A 24 28.55 2.32 19.83
CA GLY A 24 28.84 0.93 19.44
C GLY A 24 27.76 0.24 18.61
N VAL A 25 26.57 0.80 18.47
CA VAL A 25 25.53 0.28 17.58
C VAL A 25 25.85 0.72 16.15
N ARG A 26 26.06 -0.26 15.25
CA ARG A 26 26.41 0.01 13.85
C ARG A 26 25.32 -0.37 12.86
N THR A 27 24.30 -1.08 13.30
CA THR A 27 23.22 -1.56 12.45
C THR A 27 22.08 -0.52 12.45
N ARG A 28 21.89 0.13 11.30
CA ARG A 28 20.76 1.02 11.09
C ARG A 28 19.49 0.22 10.79
N LEU A 29 18.33 0.78 11.10
CA LEU A 29 17.08 0.28 10.54
C LEU A 29 17.12 0.47 9.02
N ALA A 30 16.95 -0.64 8.29
CA ALA A 30 16.96 -0.63 6.83
C ALA A 30 15.55 -0.47 6.27
N SER A 31 14.53 -0.99 6.97
CA SER A 31 13.16 -0.98 6.46
C SER A 31 12.11 -0.89 7.55
N THR A 32 10.93 -0.40 7.16
CA THR A 32 9.69 -0.52 7.92
C THR A 32 8.64 -1.19 7.04
N GLN A 33 7.96 -2.20 7.58
CA GLN A 33 6.86 -2.90 6.90
C GLN A 33 5.52 -2.40 7.43
N MET A 34 4.66 -1.91 6.53
CA MET A 34 3.34 -1.36 6.85
C MET A 34 2.31 -1.78 5.80
N GLU A 35 1.05 -1.85 6.20
CA GLU A 35 -0.03 -1.99 5.22
C GLU A 35 -0.13 -0.70 4.40
N TYR A 36 0.00 -0.83 3.06
CA TYR A 36 -0.09 0.30 2.15
C TYR A 36 -0.66 -0.14 0.79
N SER A 37 -1.72 0.52 0.38
CA SER A 37 -2.42 0.31 -0.89
C SER A 37 -3.34 1.50 -1.18
N LEU A 38 -3.97 1.53 -2.34
CA LEU A 38 -5.04 2.50 -2.65
C LEU A 38 -6.20 2.51 -1.65
N LEU A 39 -6.44 1.38 -0.94
CA LEU A 39 -7.48 1.28 0.10
C LEU A 39 -6.98 1.65 1.51
N GLN A 40 -5.67 1.67 1.71
CA GLN A 40 -5.08 1.97 3.01
C GLN A 40 -3.88 2.89 2.84
N ARG A 41 -4.11 4.19 2.95
CA ARG A 41 -3.10 5.23 2.77
C ARG A 41 -2.65 5.88 4.08
N GLY A 42 -3.08 5.36 5.23
CA GLY A 42 -2.75 5.91 6.54
C GLY A 42 -1.25 6.01 6.84
N VAL A 43 -0.42 5.21 6.17
CA VAL A 43 1.04 5.28 6.27
C VAL A 43 1.60 6.64 5.83
N GLU A 44 0.93 7.33 4.92
CA GLU A 44 1.36 8.63 4.37
C GLU A 44 1.34 9.75 5.41
N ARG A 45 0.54 9.60 6.47
CA ARG A 45 0.37 10.61 7.50
C ARG A 45 1.63 10.85 8.34
N GLU A 46 2.24 9.79 8.84
CA GLU A 46 3.37 9.88 9.77
C GLU A 46 4.55 8.97 9.41
N VAL A 47 4.24 7.71 9.05
CA VAL A 47 5.27 6.69 8.88
C VAL A 47 6.12 6.95 7.65
N LEU A 48 5.48 7.27 6.52
CA LEU A 48 6.18 7.57 5.28
C LEU A 48 7.08 8.81 5.39
N PRO A 49 6.61 9.97 5.89
CA PRO A 49 7.47 11.11 6.15
C PRO A 49 8.64 10.79 7.08
N ALA A 50 8.40 10.07 8.19
CA ALA A 50 9.46 9.66 9.10
C ALA A 50 10.46 8.70 8.44
N ALA A 51 10.00 7.76 7.62
CA ALA A 51 10.86 6.83 6.91
C ALA A 51 11.76 7.55 5.90
N LEU A 52 11.21 8.51 5.15
CA LEU A 52 11.96 9.34 4.20
C LEU A 52 13.04 10.18 4.91
N ASP A 53 12.68 10.86 5.99
CA ASP A 53 13.62 11.68 6.78
C ASP A 53 14.78 10.85 7.36
N LEU A 54 14.49 9.62 7.79
CA LEU A 54 15.46 8.72 8.42
C LEU A 54 16.23 7.83 7.44
N GLY A 55 15.92 7.87 6.15
CA GLY A 55 16.50 6.99 5.13
C GLY A 55 16.14 5.51 5.33
N VAL A 56 14.92 5.23 5.87
CA VAL A 56 14.38 3.88 6.08
C VAL A 56 13.44 3.53 4.93
N GLY A 57 13.66 2.40 4.28
CA GLY A 57 12.82 1.96 3.17
C GLY A 57 11.46 1.42 3.62
N LEU A 58 10.39 1.76 2.89
CA LEU A 58 9.05 1.23 3.13
C LEU A 58 8.83 -0.06 2.34
N LEU A 59 8.33 -1.09 3.01
CA LEU A 59 7.91 -2.37 2.43
C LEU A 59 6.39 -2.50 2.59
N PRO A 60 5.58 -2.12 1.58
CA PRO A 60 4.14 -2.26 1.62
C PRO A 60 3.70 -3.70 1.80
N SER A 61 2.98 -4.01 2.87
CA SER A 61 2.22 -5.25 3.02
C SER A 61 0.78 -5.06 2.55
N SER A 62 0.13 -6.14 2.16
CA SER A 62 -1.22 -6.12 1.57
C SER A 62 -1.40 -5.09 0.44
N PRO A 63 -0.48 -4.98 -0.52
CA PRO A 63 -0.50 -3.93 -1.56
C PRO A 63 -1.75 -3.98 -2.46
N LEU A 64 -2.46 -5.11 -2.45
CA LEU A 64 -3.72 -5.32 -3.16
C LEU A 64 -4.96 -5.17 -2.27
N GLY A 65 -4.84 -4.51 -1.09
CA GLY A 65 -5.96 -4.38 -0.16
C GLY A 65 -6.54 -5.76 0.19
N ARG A 66 -5.67 -6.71 0.53
CA ARG A 66 -6.06 -8.10 0.87
C ARG A 66 -6.76 -8.84 -0.28
N GLY A 67 -6.54 -8.38 -1.51
CA GLY A 67 -7.09 -8.91 -2.74
C GLY A 67 -8.35 -8.21 -3.22
N VAL A 68 -8.83 -7.18 -2.56
CA VAL A 68 -10.01 -6.41 -2.98
C VAL A 68 -9.72 -5.61 -4.25
N LEU A 69 -8.55 -5.01 -4.37
CA LEU A 69 -8.13 -4.23 -5.53
C LEU A 69 -7.99 -5.05 -6.83
N THR A 70 -8.03 -6.39 -6.76
CA THR A 70 -8.11 -7.21 -7.97
C THR A 70 -9.48 -7.17 -8.64
N GLY A 71 -10.48 -6.55 -8.01
CA GLY A 71 -11.85 -6.47 -8.51
C GLY A 71 -12.70 -7.72 -8.30
N LYS A 72 -12.14 -8.79 -7.75
CA LYS A 72 -12.85 -10.09 -7.62
C LYS A 72 -14.09 -10.07 -6.71
N TYR A 73 -14.22 -9.03 -5.87
CA TYR A 73 -15.38 -8.87 -4.98
C TYR A 73 -16.47 -7.96 -5.55
N ARG A 74 -16.31 -7.40 -6.76
CA ARG A 74 -17.28 -6.49 -7.39
C ARG A 74 -18.66 -7.11 -7.64
N THR A 75 -18.71 -8.41 -7.90
CA THR A 75 -19.97 -9.13 -8.21
C THR A 75 -20.37 -10.13 -7.13
N GLY A 76 -19.74 -10.07 -5.96
CA GLY A 76 -19.98 -10.97 -4.85
C GLY A 76 -18.69 -11.59 -4.30
N THR A 77 -18.82 -12.44 -3.29
CA THR A 77 -17.66 -13.08 -2.64
C THR A 77 -17.38 -14.45 -3.26
N PRO A 78 -16.27 -14.61 -4.01
CA PRO A 78 -15.91 -15.90 -4.57
C PRO A 78 -15.66 -16.94 -3.47
N ALA A 79 -16.16 -18.17 -3.66
CA ALA A 79 -16.10 -19.25 -2.67
C ALA A 79 -14.66 -19.65 -2.27
N ASP A 80 -13.69 -19.47 -3.17
CA ASP A 80 -12.28 -19.76 -2.96
C ASP A 80 -11.48 -18.54 -2.46
N SER A 81 -12.14 -17.44 -2.12
CA SER A 81 -11.51 -16.19 -1.67
C SER A 81 -11.34 -16.12 -0.15
N ARG A 82 -10.49 -15.18 0.29
CA ARG A 82 -10.35 -14.89 1.73
C ARG A 82 -11.65 -14.40 2.36
N GLY A 83 -12.47 -13.67 1.62
CA GLY A 83 -13.77 -13.18 2.09
C GLY A 83 -14.80 -14.28 2.35
N ALA A 84 -14.62 -15.48 1.76
CA ALA A 84 -15.47 -16.64 2.02
C ALA A 84 -14.98 -17.52 3.20
N SER A 85 -13.79 -17.23 3.76
CA SER A 85 -13.23 -17.96 4.89
C SER A 85 -13.68 -17.32 6.20
N GLU A 86 -14.31 -18.08 7.10
CA GLU A 86 -14.71 -17.58 8.44
C GLU A 86 -13.55 -16.91 9.21
N LEU A 87 -12.33 -17.43 9.06
CA LEU A 87 -11.14 -16.90 9.73
C LEU A 87 -10.63 -15.59 9.09
N LEU A 88 -10.76 -15.45 7.76
CA LEU A 88 -10.13 -14.35 7.01
C LEU A 88 -11.14 -13.28 6.55
N ALA A 89 -12.43 -13.55 6.57
CA ALA A 89 -13.46 -12.58 6.20
C ALA A 89 -13.36 -11.27 6.98
N PRO A 90 -13.16 -11.28 8.32
CA PRO A 90 -13.04 -10.04 9.10
C PRO A 90 -11.88 -9.14 8.67
N PHE A 91 -10.85 -9.70 8.00
CA PHE A 91 -9.76 -8.90 7.45
C PHE A 91 -10.08 -8.25 6.10
N VAL A 92 -11.09 -8.76 5.38
CA VAL A 92 -11.50 -8.26 4.06
C VAL A 92 -12.67 -7.29 4.17
N GLU A 93 -13.62 -7.54 5.07
CA GLU A 93 -14.84 -6.76 5.29
C GLU A 93 -14.62 -5.23 5.36
N PRO A 94 -13.59 -4.71 6.07
CA PRO A 94 -13.34 -3.26 6.13
C PRO A 94 -13.06 -2.60 4.78
N TYR A 95 -12.81 -3.38 3.75
CA TYR A 95 -12.51 -2.92 2.38
C TYR A 95 -13.64 -3.23 1.39
N LEU A 96 -14.84 -3.56 1.87
CA LEU A 96 -16.01 -3.86 1.04
C LEU A 96 -17.12 -2.79 1.17
N ASP A 97 -16.80 -1.63 1.72
CA ASP A 97 -17.72 -0.50 1.85
C ASP A 97 -17.85 0.31 0.54
N ASP A 98 -18.78 1.27 0.51
CA ASP A 98 -19.01 2.13 -0.65
C ASP A 98 -17.78 2.97 -1.07
N PRO A 99 -17.01 3.58 -0.14
CA PRO A 99 -15.77 4.25 -0.49
C PRO A 99 -14.75 3.34 -1.18
N ALA A 100 -14.55 2.12 -0.65
CA ALA A 100 -13.64 1.14 -1.24
C ALA A 100 -14.11 0.69 -2.63
N SER A 101 -15.41 0.50 -2.82
CA SER A 101 -15.98 0.11 -4.12
C SER A 101 -15.66 1.13 -5.21
N ARG A 102 -15.73 2.43 -4.93
CA ARG A 102 -15.37 3.48 -5.89
C ARG A 102 -13.90 3.43 -6.30
N ILE A 103 -13.01 3.14 -5.34
CA ILE A 103 -11.58 2.98 -5.62
C ILE A 103 -11.35 1.76 -6.51
N VAL A 104 -12.00 0.63 -6.19
CA VAL A 104 -11.91 -0.60 -7.00
C VAL A 104 -12.41 -0.38 -8.43
N ASP A 105 -13.51 0.36 -8.60
CA ASP A 105 -14.05 0.70 -9.92
C ASP A 105 -13.11 1.61 -10.72
N ALA A 106 -12.47 2.57 -10.06
CA ALA A 106 -11.46 3.42 -10.70
C ALA A 106 -10.23 2.60 -11.14
N VAL A 107 -9.75 1.68 -10.31
CA VAL A 107 -8.64 0.78 -10.67
C VAL A 107 -9.03 -0.10 -11.86
N ALA A 108 -10.24 -0.64 -11.89
CA ALA A 108 -10.72 -1.46 -13.01
C ALA A 108 -10.82 -0.63 -14.31
N THR A 109 -11.35 0.58 -14.23
CA THR A 109 -11.44 1.50 -15.39
C THR A 109 -10.05 1.85 -15.93
N ALA A 110 -9.09 2.13 -15.05
CA ALA A 110 -7.71 2.38 -15.45
C ALA A 110 -7.08 1.14 -16.12
N ALA A 111 -7.35 -0.06 -15.59
CA ALA A 111 -6.86 -1.30 -16.15
C ALA A 111 -7.42 -1.56 -17.57
N ASP A 112 -8.71 -1.35 -17.77
CA ASP A 112 -9.36 -1.46 -19.08
C ASP A 112 -8.75 -0.47 -20.09
N GLY A 113 -8.56 0.78 -19.68
CA GLY A 113 -7.96 1.83 -20.52
C GLY A 113 -6.51 1.54 -20.92
N LEU A 114 -5.76 0.85 -20.05
CA LEU A 114 -4.35 0.47 -20.29
C LEU A 114 -4.20 -0.93 -20.87
N ALA A 115 -5.30 -1.65 -21.17
CA ALA A 115 -5.29 -3.03 -21.62
C ALA A 115 -4.46 -3.98 -20.71
N THR A 116 -4.59 -3.78 -19.39
CA THR A 116 -3.88 -4.53 -18.35
C THR A 116 -4.86 -5.04 -17.27
N THR A 117 -4.37 -5.55 -16.15
CA THR A 117 -5.23 -6.05 -15.07
C THR A 117 -5.30 -5.07 -13.90
N ALA A 118 -6.40 -5.10 -13.15
CA ALA A 118 -6.58 -4.32 -11.92
C ALA A 118 -5.47 -4.62 -10.89
N LEU A 119 -5.00 -5.87 -10.82
CA LEU A 119 -3.87 -6.28 -10.01
C LEU A 119 -2.61 -5.49 -10.38
N GLN A 120 -2.30 -5.41 -11.69
CA GLN A 120 -1.10 -4.74 -12.18
C GLN A 120 -1.16 -3.23 -11.94
N VAL A 121 -2.31 -2.60 -12.17
CA VAL A 121 -2.51 -1.16 -11.88
C VAL A 121 -2.29 -0.86 -10.39
N ALA A 122 -2.93 -1.63 -9.50
CA ALA A 122 -2.81 -1.42 -8.05
C ALA A 122 -1.37 -1.65 -7.54
N LEU A 123 -0.66 -2.67 -8.06
CA LEU A 123 0.73 -2.92 -7.70
C LEU A 123 1.68 -1.86 -8.26
N ALA A 124 1.50 -1.43 -9.51
CA ALA A 124 2.33 -0.37 -10.11
C ALA A 124 2.18 0.93 -9.32
N TRP A 125 0.94 1.31 -8.97
CA TRP A 125 0.68 2.49 -8.17
C TRP A 125 1.45 2.48 -6.85
N VAL A 126 1.41 1.39 -6.07
CA VAL A 126 2.08 1.33 -4.77
C VAL A 126 3.59 1.16 -4.90
N ARG A 127 4.07 0.43 -5.93
CA ARG A 127 5.50 0.27 -6.21
C ARG A 127 6.20 1.60 -6.43
N ASP A 128 5.53 2.50 -7.16
CA ASP A 128 6.12 3.75 -7.61
C ASP A 128 5.94 4.90 -6.60
N ARG A 129 5.40 4.61 -5.39
CA ARG A 129 5.29 5.61 -4.32
C ARG A 129 6.66 5.99 -3.73
N PRO A 130 6.85 7.27 -3.38
CA PRO A 130 8.07 7.72 -2.70
C PRO A 130 8.40 6.86 -1.48
N GLY A 131 9.67 6.50 -1.31
CA GLY A 131 10.13 5.72 -0.15
C GLY A 131 9.79 4.23 -0.18
N VAL A 132 8.97 3.77 -1.12
CA VAL A 132 8.70 2.33 -1.31
C VAL A 132 9.91 1.67 -1.97
N VAL A 133 10.40 0.61 -1.33
CA VAL A 133 11.51 -0.21 -1.86
C VAL A 133 10.97 -1.37 -2.70
N ALA A 134 10.00 -2.11 -2.15
CA ALA A 134 9.32 -3.19 -2.86
C ALA A 134 8.03 -3.57 -2.14
N PRO A 135 6.90 -3.74 -2.86
CA PRO A 135 5.69 -4.31 -2.30
C PRO A 135 5.86 -5.80 -1.97
N ILE A 136 5.28 -6.24 -0.85
CA ILE A 136 5.28 -7.65 -0.46
C ILE A 136 4.01 -8.30 -0.99
N VAL A 137 4.17 -9.21 -1.94
CA VAL A 137 3.05 -9.95 -2.54
C VAL A 137 3.06 -11.41 -2.12
N GLY A 138 1.87 -11.97 -1.91
CA GLY A 138 1.65 -13.39 -1.68
C GLY A 138 0.85 -14.00 -2.83
N ALA A 139 1.35 -15.09 -3.42
CA ALA A 139 0.68 -15.83 -4.48
C ALA A 139 0.39 -17.27 -4.01
N ARG A 140 -0.80 -17.80 -4.38
CA ARG A 140 -1.18 -19.19 -4.07
C ARG A 140 -0.75 -20.18 -5.16
N ASN A 141 -0.43 -19.68 -6.35
CA ASN A 141 0.03 -20.47 -7.48
C ASN A 141 0.98 -19.67 -8.36
N ALA A 142 1.66 -20.37 -9.29
CA ALA A 142 2.65 -19.76 -10.18
C ALA A 142 2.05 -18.68 -11.11
N GLN A 143 0.82 -18.86 -11.56
CA GLN A 143 0.14 -17.90 -12.43
C GLN A 143 -0.03 -16.55 -11.73
N GLN A 144 -0.52 -16.54 -10.48
CA GLN A 144 -0.66 -15.33 -9.68
C GLN A 144 0.70 -14.65 -9.44
N LEU A 145 1.75 -15.43 -9.21
CA LEU A 145 3.09 -14.87 -9.04
C LEU A 145 3.60 -14.24 -10.34
N THR A 146 3.44 -14.93 -11.45
CA THR A 146 3.85 -14.41 -12.78
C THR A 146 3.12 -13.11 -13.11
N GLU A 147 1.82 -13.06 -12.86
CA GLU A 147 1.02 -11.85 -13.06
C GLU A 147 1.49 -10.69 -12.16
N ALA A 148 1.77 -10.97 -10.88
CA ALA A 148 2.29 -9.94 -9.98
C ALA A 148 3.68 -9.45 -10.40
N LEU A 149 4.57 -10.33 -10.86
CA LEU A 149 5.90 -9.96 -11.32
C LEU A 149 5.90 -9.21 -12.66
N SER A 150 4.89 -9.43 -13.51
CA SER A 150 4.79 -8.70 -14.79
C SER A 150 4.55 -7.19 -14.62
N VAL A 151 4.20 -6.73 -13.41
CA VAL A 151 4.08 -5.30 -13.09
C VAL A 151 5.37 -4.51 -13.32
N GLU A 152 6.53 -5.16 -13.29
CA GLU A 152 7.83 -4.50 -13.54
C GLU A 152 7.92 -3.83 -14.92
N ALA A 153 7.16 -4.32 -15.90
CA ALA A 153 7.10 -3.76 -17.23
C ALA A 153 6.04 -2.64 -17.39
N LEU A 154 5.21 -2.40 -16.37
CA LEU A 154 4.13 -1.43 -16.43
C LEU A 154 4.56 -0.10 -15.79
N SER A 155 4.46 0.99 -16.56
CA SER A 155 4.49 2.35 -16.03
C SER A 155 3.12 2.97 -16.18
N LEU A 156 2.58 3.51 -15.09
CA LEU A 156 1.30 4.22 -15.14
C LEU A 156 1.51 5.64 -15.67
N PRO A 157 0.68 6.14 -16.61
CA PRO A 157 0.67 7.54 -16.97
C PRO A 157 0.35 8.45 -15.78
N ASP A 158 0.91 9.67 -15.77
CA ASP A 158 0.73 10.62 -14.68
C ASP A 158 -0.74 10.96 -14.42
N GLU A 159 -1.55 11.06 -15.46
CA GLU A 159 -2.99 11.34 -15.36
C GLU A 159 -3.74 10.20 -14.66
N ILE A 160 -3.33 8.95 -14.89
CA ILE A 160 -3.91 7.78 -14.23
C ILE A 160 -3.47 7.76 -12.75
N CYS A 161 -2.18 8.04 -12.47
CA CYS A 161 -1.70 8.15 -11.10
C CYS A 161 -2.48 9.23 -10.33
N GLN A 162 -2.66 10.41 -10.91
CA GLN A 162 -3.41 11.51 -10.31
C GLN A 162 -4.88 11.13 -10.05
N ALA A 163 -5.56 10.53 -11.02
CA ALA A 163 -6.94 10.09 -10.85
C ALA A 163 -7.10 9.05 -9.74
N LEU A 164 -6.14 8.12 -9.63
CA LEU A 164 -6.11 7.12 -8.54
C LEU A 164 -5.81 7.78 -7.19
N ASP A 165 -4.91 8.77 -7.16
CA ASP A 165 -4.61 9.55 -5.96
C ASP A 165 -5.84 10.31 -5.47
N ASP A 166 -6.58 10.95 -6.37
CA ASP A 166 -7.76 11.75 -6.04
C ASP A 166 -8.90 10.88 -5.48
N VAL A 167 -9.22 9.75 -6.15
CA VAL A 167 -10.31 8.87 -5.71
C VAL A 167 -10.01 8.16 -4.40
N SER A 168 -8.73 7.92 -4.08
CA SER A 168 -8.27 7.25 -2.87
C SER A 168 -7.74 8.20 -1.80
N ALA A 169 -7.87 9.51 -2.00
CA ALA A 169 -7.33 10.52 -1.09
C ALA A 169 -7.82 10.31 0.35
N PRO A 170 -6.93 10.20 1.33
CA PRO A 170 -7.32 10.09 2.72
C PRO A 170 -7.95 11.38 3.19
N VAL A 171 -8.96 11.27 4.07
CA VAL A 171 -9.56 12.44 4.70
C VAL A 171 -8.60 12.97 5.77
N HIS A 172 -7.90 14.04 5.48
CA HIS A 172 -7.07 14.74 6.44
C HIS A 172 -7.92 15.57 7.40
N ARG A 173 -7.62 15.44 8.70
CA ARG A 173 -8.25 16.23 9.77
C ARG A 173 -7.14 16.82 10.65
N TYR A 174 -7.50 17.86 11.43
CA TYR A 174 -6.57 18.38 12.44
C TYR A 174 -5.93 17.22 13.23
N PRO A 175 -4.57 17.26 13.46
CA PRO A 175 -3.60 18.31 13.15
C PRO A 175 -2.94 18.23 11.76
N ASP A 176 -3.36 17.32 10.89
CA ASP A 176 -2.69 17.01 9.61
C ASP A 176 -3.08 17.97 8.48
N GLN A 177 -3.56 19.16 8.80
CA GLN A 177 -3.84 20.18 7.80
C GLN A 177 -2.53 20.67 7.20
N ASP A 178 -2.53 20.83 5.88
CA ASP A 178 -1.42 21.50 5.21
C ASP A 178 -1.42 22.99 5.58
N TRP A 179 -0.53 23.36 6.48
CA TRP A 179 -0.35 24.74 6.93
C TRP A 179 0.39 25.61 5.92
N SER A 180 0.90 25.04 4.83
CA SER A 180 1.58 25.80 3.77
C SER A 180 0.64 26.71 2.99
N THR A 181 -0.68 26.49 3.11
CA THR A 181 -1.72 27.28 2.43
C THR A 181 -2.31 28.40 3.29
N LEU A 182 -1.84 28.59 4.55
CA LEU A 182 -2.18 29.70 5.43
C LEU A 182 -1.08 30.75 5.46
#